data_c48964eeb0a668f1f8618440c72a97bb
#
_entry.id   c48964eeb0a668f1f8618440c72a97bb
#
_cell.length_a   1.000
_cell.length_b   1.000
_cell.length_c   1.000
_cell.angle_alpha   90.00
_cell.angle_beta   90.00
_cell.angle_gamma   90.00
#
_symmetry.space_group_name_H-M   'P 1'
#
loop_
_entity.id
_entity.type
_entity.pdbx_description
1 polymer ?
#
loop_
_entity_poly.entity_id
_entity_poly.type
_entity_poly.pdbx_seq_one_letter_code
_entity_poly.pdbx_strand_id
1 'polypeptide(L)'
;MRKAVDQIRVDLQTGQECRHSRLFFDQKSARLTNLSGVRLLGCRVDTVRQLYRGMVRPQVLALFEESGLVSFAGHQWHAGRVSRDSGYQYKLQNNDLGFVLLLKNFNVKADVIGAHLKIEVSPHAIQSCPPEVLQEWMDRFAQAALECVEANQCAVHLALDVQGWKPPKDLMDRLLCRARTRRSITGINEVFYDGEAVSYGNAQSFLFGSASGMQLAIYNKSLQAYSIDKLDYWQSVWKTMDNPFAPDDDQNYDAKAPVWRVELRFHHSIVQQFADGSACMDTGAMIDSRTYKELAPHLNGLFQYGLESFRLCSSKGVFDAFWSLMRQDVKVSVPGVSLAGRTHYKRHYKTAQGFSGKNIDLFLGNFISLVARGRIGAKKAFAGLRDWECWPLIRDHYAQKGMDERALYKRIKQLLEERIIRWGRAV
;
A
#
# COMPACT_ATOMS: atom_id res chain seq x y z
N MET A 1 16.17 7.66 -12.14
CA MET A 1 16.82 6.33 -12.17
C MET A 1 16.77 5.79 -13.58
N ARG A 2 17.87 5.23 -14.11
CA ARG A 2 17.86 4.58 -15.44
C ARG A 2 16.86 3.41 -15.42
N LYS A 3 16.18 3.15 -16.55
CA LYS A 3 15.24 2.05 -16.72
C LYS A 3 16.01 0.73 -16.56
N ALA A 4 15.54 -0.17 -15.73
CA ALA A 4 16.07 -1.53 -15.65
C ALA A 4 15.36 -2.41 -16.68
N VAL A 5 16.07 -3.41 -17.20
CA VAL A 5 15.55 -4.38 -18.17
C VAL A 5 15.44 -5.77 -17.53
N ASP A 6 14.47 -6.54 -17.98
CA ASP A 6 14.32 -7.94 -17.57
C ASP A 6 15.41 -8.81 -18.18
N GLN A 7 15.76 -9.89 -17.51
CA GLN A 7 16.64 -10.92 -18.06
C GLN A 7 15.93 -11.67 -19.19
N ILE A 8 16.73 -12.16 -20.14
CA ILE A 8 16.22 -12.98 -21.24
C ILE A 8 16.03 -14.41 -20.72
N ARG A 9 14.94 -15.05 -21.14
CA ARG A 9 14.72 -16.47 -20.93
C ARG A 9 15.30 -17.25 -22.08
N VAL A 10 16.04 -18.29 -21.78
CA VAL A 10 16.73 -19.11 -22.79
C VAL A 10 16.38 -20.58 -22.62
N ASP A 11 16.29 -21.27 -23.73
CA ASP A 11 16.22 -22.73 -23.74
C ASP A 11 17.62 -23.33 -23.62
N LEU A 12 17.79 -24.35 -22.77
CA LEU A 12 19.09 -24.93 -22.45
C LEU A 12 19.68 -25.73 -23.60
N GLN A 13 18.82 -26.30 -24.44
CA GLN A 13 19.26 -27.18 -25.54
C GLN A 13 19.62 -26.38 -26.79
N THR A 14 18.80 -25.39 -27.09
CA THR A 14 18.95 -24.58 -28.30
C THR A 14 19.71 -23.28 -28.11
N GLY A 15 19.84 -22.82 -26.88
CA GLY A 15 20.40 -21.48 -26.55
C GLY A 15 19.55 -20.31 -27.06
N GLN A 16 18.37 -20.58 -27.62
CA GLN A 16 17.46 -19.58 -28.16
C GLN A 16 16.54 -18.98 -27.06
N GLU A 17 15.99 -17.81 -27.37
CA GLU A 17 15.00 -17.19 -26.46
C GLU A 17 13.72 -18.04 -26.40
N CYS A 18 13.30 -18.40 -25.18
CA CYS A 18 12.13 -19.22 -24.92
C CYS A 18 11.31 -18.64 -23.77
N ARG A 19 10.12 -18.09 -24.08
CA ARG A 19 9.25 -17.41 -23.11
C ARG A 19 8.74 -18.29 -21.97
N HIS A 20 8.69 -19.58 -22.15
CA HIS A 20 8.21 -20.55 -21.13
C HIS A 20 9.33 -21.13 -20.28
N SER A 21 10.58 -20.87 -20.65
CA SER A 21 11.73 -21.35 -19.89
C SER A 21 11.82 -20.71 -18.51
N ARG A 22 12.34 -21.44 -17.56
CA ARG A 22 12.70 -20.94 -16.21
C ARG A 22 14.19 -20.62 -16.08
N LEU A 23 14.93 -20.62 -17.18
CA LEU A 23 16.34 -20.26 -17.26
C LEU A 23 16.46 -18.79 -17.69
N PHE A 24 17.08 -17.99 -16.85
CA PHE A 24 17.24 -16.56 -17.04
C PHE A 24 18.70 -16.22 -17.27
N PHE A 25 18.98 -15.49 -18.35
CA PHE A 25 20.31 -15.06 -18.72
C PHE A 25 20.47 -13.55 -18.55
N ASP A 26 21.40 -13.15 -17.68
CA ASP A 26 21.83 -11.77 -17.52
C ASP A 26 22.92 -11.46 -18.55
N GLN A 27 22.58 -10.72 -19.59
CA GLN A 27 23.51 -10.39 -20.68
C GLN A 27 24.71 -9.56 -20.23
N LYS A 28 24.61 -8.80 -19.10
CA LYS A 28 25.71 -7.96 -18.64
C LYS A 28 26.74 -8.71 -17.82
N SER A 29 26.29 -9.62 -16.96
CA SER A 29 27.15 -10.43 -16.12
C SER A 29 27.49 -11.78 -16.73
N ALA A 30 26.92 -12.13 -17.90
CA ALA A 30 27.01 -13.43 -18.55
C ALA A 30 26.60 -14.60 -17.62
N ARG A 31 25.68 -14.34 -16.70
CA ARG A 31 25.25 -15.30 -15.67
C ARG A 31 23.92 -15.93 -16.05
N LEU A 32 23.86 -17.26 -15.98
CA LEU A 32 22.66 -18.04 -16.10
C LEU A 32 22.09 -18.35 -14.71
N THR A 33 20.78 -18.14 -14.51
CA THR A 33 20.07 -18.49 -13.28
C THR A 33 18.90 -19.41 -13.60
N ASN A 34 18.89 -20.56 -12.96
CA ASN A 34 17.82 -21.55 -13.11
C ASN A 34 16.78 -21.37 -11.99
N LEU A 35 15.53 -21.10 -12.37
CA LEU A 35 14.38 -20.97 -11.48
C LEU A 35 13.35 -22.11 -11.67
N SER A 36 13.73 -23.25 -12.28
CA SER A 36 12.81 -24.39 -12.47
C SER A 36 12.22 -24.91 -11.17
N GLY A 37 12.97 -24.86 -10.08
CA GLY A 37 12.48 -25.25 -8.74
C GLY A 37 11.64 -24.21 -8.03
N VAL A 38 11.33 -23.06 -8.67
CA VAL A 38 10.50 -22.01 -8.07
C VAL A 38 9.03 -22.24 -8.41
N ARG A 39 8.20 -22.41 -7.40
CA ARG A 39 6.75 -22.61 -7.48
C ARG A 39 6.04 -21.33 -7.12
N LEU A 40 5.18 -20.80 -8.00
CA LEU A 40 4.37 -19.61 -7.76
C LEU A 40 3.01 -20.05 -7.21
N LEU A 41 2.78 -19.87 -5.91
CA LEU A 41 1.55 -20.29 -5.21
C LEU A 41 0.42 -19.25 -5.33
N GLY A 42 0.56 -18.29 -6.20
CA GLY A 42 -0.41 -17.27 -6.54
C GLY A 42 -0.12 -15.90 -5.92
N CYS A 43 -0.49 -14.87 -6.67
CA CYS A 43 -0.47 -13.49 -6.23
C CYS A 43 -1.90 -13.02 -5.99
N ARG A 44 -2.20 -12.55 -4.77
CA ARG A 44 -3.56 -12.22 -4.33
C ARG A 44 -3.60 -10.91 -3.58
N VAL A 45 -4.80 -10.36 -3.44
CA VAL A 45 -5.05 -9.26 -2.51
C VAL A 45 -5.07 -9.83 -1.09
N ASP A 46 -4.16 -9.36 -0.24
CA ASP A 46 -4.06 -9.79 1.16
C ASP A 46 -4.87 -8.90 2.10
N THR A 47 -4.93 -7.60 1.82
CA THR A 47 -5.66 -6.65 2.64
C THR A 47 -6.29 -5.58 1.76
N VAL A 48 -7.54 -5.23 2.06
CA VAL A 48 -8.21 -4.04 1.54
C VAL A 48 -8.48 -3.11 2.72
N ARG A 49 -8.20 -1.82 2.55
CA ARG A 49 -8.56 -0.77 3.50
C ARG A 49 -9.35 0.29 2.78
N GLN A 50 -10.65 0.35 3.04
CA GLN A 50 -11.55 1.34 2.47
C GLN A 50 -11.82 2.45 3.49
N LEU A 51 -11.60 3.69 3.07
CA LEU A 51 -11.83 4.88 3.89
C LEU A 51 -13.12 5.57 3.47
N TYR A 52 -13.89 6.00 4.47
CA TYR A 52 -15.13 6.74 4.28
C TYR A 52 -15.11 8.05 5.06
N ARG A 53 -15.71 9.07 4.47
CA ARG A 53 -16.00 10.34 5.10
C ARG A 53 -17.48 10.41 5.47
N GLY A 54 -17.79 11.16 6.50
CA GLY A 54 -19.12 11.40 7.00
C GLY A 54 -19.08 11.95 8.42
N MET A 55 -20.21 12.03 9.09
CA MET A 55 -20.36 12.30 10.52
C MET A 55 -20.68 11.00 11.25
N VAL A 56 -20.12 10.78 12.43
CA VAL A 56 -20.39 9.53 13.17
C VAL A 56 -21.76 9.61 13.82
N ARG A 57 -22.60 8.59 13.57
CA ARG A 57 -23.93 8.49 14.18
C ARG A 57 -23.81 8.36 15.71
N PRO A 58 -24.57 9.14 16.50
CA PRO A 58 -24.51 9.06 17.97
C PRO A 58 -24.77 7.64 18.52
N GLN A 59 -25.67 6.89 17.89
CA GLN A 59 -25.99 5.51 18.30
C GLN A 59 -24.78 4.58 18.17
N VAL A 60 -23.88 4.85 17.23
CA VAL A 60 -22.65 4.04 17.05
C VAL A 60 -21.65 4.35 18.14
N LEU A 61 -21.59 5.60 18.62
CA LEU A 61 -20.70 5.94 19.73
C LEU A 61 -21.17 5.28 21.05
N ALA A 62 -22.46 5.14 21.25
CA ALA A 62 -23.03 4.46 22.42
C ALA A 62 -22.61 2.97 22.51
N LEU A 63 -22.30 2.29 21.37
CA LEU A 63 -21.80 0.93 21.37
C LEU A 63 -20.46 0.75 22.10
N PHE A 64 -19.74 1.85 22.37
CA PHE A 64 -18.41 1.82 23.01
C PHE A 64 -18.42 2.31 24.46
N GLU A 65 -19.59 2.55 25.05
CA GLU A 65 -19.73 2.86 26.46
C GLU A 65 -19.28 1.67 27.30
N GLU A 66 -19.64 0.46 26.86
CA GLU A 66 -19.14 -0.81 27.40
C GLU A 66 -18.30 -1.53 26.34
N SER A 67 -17.22 -2.20 26.79
CA SER A 67 -16.43 -3.08 25.92
C SER A 67 -17.02 -4.48 25.89
N GLY A 68 -17.00 -5.13 24.75
CA GLY A 68 -17.47 -6.52 24.64
C GLY A 68 -18.23 -6.79 23.33
N LEU A 69 -19.18 -7.70 23.40
CA LEU A 69 -19.98 -8.12 22.25
C LEU A 69 -21.16 -7.17 22.06
N VAL A 70 -21.27 -6.57 20.89
CA VAL A 70 -22.35 -5.63 20.53
C VAL A 70 -23.00 -6.03 19.22
N SER A 71 -24.29 -5.65 19.04
CA SER A 71 -24.99 -5.82 17.77
C SER A 71 -24.85 -4.56 16.91
N PHE A 72 -24.34 -4.70 15.69
CA PHE A 72 -24.23 -3.60 14.73
C PHE A 72 -24.48 -4.10 13.32
N ALA A 73 -25.31 -3.38 12.55
CA ALA A 73 -25.68 -3.68 11.16
C ALA A 73 -26.13 -5.14 10.93
N GLY A 74 -26.86 -5.72 11.89
CA GLY A 74 -27.39 -7.09 11.82
C GLY A 74 -26.41 -8.21 12.19
N HIS A 75 -25.21 -7.88 12.68
CA HIS A 75 -24.19 -8.85 13.07
C HIS A 75 -23.68 -8.58 14.49
N GLN A 76 -23.03 -9.59 15.08
CA GLN A 76 -22.36 -9.47 16.37
C GLN A 76 -20.91 -9.04 16.17
N TRP A 77 -20.45 -8.04 16.93
CA TRP A 77 -19.11 -7.47 16.82
C TRP A 77 -18.46 -7.36 18.19
N HIS A 78 -17.16 -7.58 18.23
CA HIS A 78 -16.36 -7.22 19.39
C HIS A 78 -16.03 -5.71 19.33
N ALA A 79 -16.59 -4.96 20.28
CA ALA A 79 -16.35 -3.53 20.43
C ALA A 79 -15.19 -3.28 21.40
N GLY A 80 -14.35 -2.32 21.08
CA GLY A 80 -13.23 -1.93 21.91
C GLY A 80 -12.62 -0.59 21.53
N ARG A 81 -11.71 -0.12 22.35
CA ARG A 81 -10.90 1.05 22.09
C ARG A 81 -9.58 0.66 21.44
N VAL A 82 -9.02 1.51 20.60
CA VAL A 82 -7.73 1.29 19.97
C VAL A 82 -6.72 2.36 20.38
N SER A 83 -5.43 2.06 20.21
CA SER A 83 -4.36 3.01 20.51
C SER A 83 -4.44 4.23 19.57
N ARG A 84 -3.92 5.36 20.05
CA ARG A 84 -3.90 6.62 19.31
C ARG A 84 -3.14 6.53 17.99
N ASP A 85 -2.19 5.63 17.89
CA ASP A 85 -1.35 5.42 16.70
C ASP A 85 -2.15 4.91 15.49
N SER A 86 -3.32 4.28 15.73
CA SER A 86 -4.24 3.86 14.67
C SER A 86 -4.91 5.03 13.92
N GLY A 87 -4.88 6.24 14.50
CA GLY A 87 -5.62 7.41 14.01
C GLY A 87 -7.11 7.42 14.35
N TYR A 88 -7.63 6.34 14.96
CA TYR A 88 -9.04 6.15 15.33
C TYR A 88 -9.20 5.82 16.81
N GLN A 89 -10.38 6.08 17.36
CA GLN A 89 -10.66 5.88 18.79
C GLN A 89 -11.24 4.50 19.10
N TYR A 90 -12.05 3.96 18.20
CA TYR A 90 -12.86 2.77 18.44
C TYR A 90 -12.67 1.73 17.34
N LYS A 91 -12.92 0.48 17.72
CA LYS A 91 -12.86 -0.67 16.82
C LYS A 91 -14.08 -1.56 17.00
N LEU A 92 -14.71 -1.95 15.89
CA LEU A 92 -15.61 -3.09 15.80
C LEU A 92 -14.90 -4.18 14.99
N GLN A 93 -14.82 -5.36 15.52
CA GLN A 93 -14.15 -6.51 14.88
C GLN A 93 -15.10 -7.70 14.80
N ASN A 94 -15.23 -8.26 13.60
CA ASN A 94 -15.91 -9.51 13.36
C ASN A 94 -14.98 -10.42 12.56
N ASN A 95 -14.46 -11.46 13.21
CA ASN A 95 -13.49 -12.38 12.61
C ASN A 95 -14.13 -13.32 11.59
N ASP A 96 -15.39 -13.72 11.80
CA ASP A 96 -16.10 -14.66 10.92
C ASP A 96 -16.43 -14.01 9.59
N LEU A 97 -16.87 -12.76 9.62
CA LEU A 97 -17.05 -11.95 8.40
C LEU A 97 -15.71 -11.47 7.82
N GLY A 98 -14.67 -11.41 8.61
CA GLY A 98 -13.35 -10.92 8.21
C GLY A 98 -13.24 -9.41 8.08
N PHE A 99 -13.99 -8.64 8.87
CA PHE A 99 -14.00 -7.17 8.85
C PHE A 99 -13.56 -6.57 10.17
N VAL A 100 -12.79 -5.49 10.06
CA VAL A 100 -12.46 -4.59 11.17
C VAL A 100 -12.85 -3.17 10.77
N LEU A 101 -13.70 -2.54 11.58
CA LEU A 101 -14.12 -1.16 11.41
C LEU A 101 -13.40 -0.29 12.44
N LEU A 102 -12.61 0.65 11.99
CA LEU A 102 -11.96 1.66 12.83
C LEU A 102 -12.76 2.96 12.73
N LEU A 103 -13.24 3.44 13.86
CA LEU A 103 -14.26 4.48 13.93
C LEU A 103 -13.76 5.69 14.73
N LYS A 104 -14.27 6.86 14.34
CA LYS A 104 -14.04 8.16 14.98
C LYS A 104 -12.56 8.58 14.94
N ASN A 105 -12.20 9.38 13.95
CA ASN A 105 -10.88 9.98 13.84
C ASN A 105 -10.56 10.84 15.08
N PHE A 106 -9.34 10.71 15.61
CA PHE A 106 -8.91 11.48 16.79
C PHE A 106 -8.88 13.00 16.56
N ASN A 107 -8.58 13.43 15.35
CA ASN A 107 -8.31 14.82 15.02
C ASN A 107 -9.55 15.60 14.53
N VAL A 108 -10.71 14.92 14.38
CA VAL A 108 -11.95 15.52 13.88
C VAL A 108 -13.07 15.24 14.87
N LYS A 109 -13.93 16.24 15.16
CA LYS A 109 -15.11 16.03 16.00
C LYS A 109 -16.09 15.09 15.30
N ALA A 110 -16.83 14.30 16.07
CA ALA A 110 -17.73 13.27 15.55
C ALA A 110 -18.89 13.82 14.69
N ASP A 111 -19.34 15.02 15.03
CA ASP A 111 -20.43 15.80 14.39
C ASP A 111 -19.96 16.64 13.18
N VAL A 112 -18.69 16.51 12.79
CA VAL A 112 -18.13 17.22 11.63
C VAL A 112 -17.78 16.18 10.55
N ILE A 113 -18.09 16.49 9.29
CA ILE A 113 -17.73 15.63 8.16
C ILE A 113 -16.22 15.44 8.09
N GLY A 114 -15.75 14.21 8.22
CA GLY A 114 -14.34 13.86 8.22
C GLY A 114 -14.11 12.39 7.88
N ALA A 115 -12.85 11.98 7.77
CA ALA A 115 -12.47 10.59 7.55
C ALA A 115 -12.66 9.77 8.84
N HIS A 116 -13.90 9.48 9.20
CA HIS A 116 -14.27 8.86 10.47
C HIS A 116 -14.36 7.34 10.45
N LEU A 117 -14.32 6.72 9.28
CA LEU A 117 -14.39 5.27 9.18
C LEU A 117 -13.29 4.75 8.24
N LYS A 118 -12.55 3.75 8.72
CA LYS A 118 -11.66 2.90 7.93
C LYS A 118 -12.10 1.46 8.13
N ILE A 119 -12.45 0.79 7.04
CA ILE A 119 -12.82 -0.62 7.02
C ILE A 119 -11.61 -1.41 6.51
N GLU A 120 -11.13 -2.35 7.32
CA GLU A 120 -10.08 -3.29 6.93
C GLU A 120 -10.72 -4.67 6.70
N VAL A 121 -10.35 -5.28 5.56
CA VAL A 121 -10.91 -6.57 5.13
C VAL A 121 -9.80 -7.61 5.10
N SER A 122 -10.07 -8.77 5.66
CA SER A 122 -9.12 -9.89 5.75
C SER A 122 -9.01 -10.66 4.41
N PRO A 123 -7.92 -11.40 4.18
CA PRO A 123 -7.75 -12.24 2.99
C PRO A 123 -8.91 -13.21 2.76
N HIS A 124 -9.43 -13.80 3.82
CA HIS A 124 -10.56 -14.74 3.75
C HIS A 124 -11.80 -14.10 3.11
N ALA A 125 -12.22 -12.92 3.60
CA ALA A 125 -13.38 -12.22 3.06
C ALA A 125 -13.12 -11.73 1.61
N ILE A 126 -11.90 -11.25 1.31
CA ILE A 126 -11.51 -10.79 -0.03
C ILE A 126 -11.58 -11.94 -1.06
N GLN A 127 -11.16 -13.15 -0.67
CA GLN A 127 -11.12 -14.30 -1.57
C GLN A 127 -12.48 -14.99 -1.73
N SER A 128 -13.45 -14.70 -0.85
CA SER A 128 -14.76 -15.36 -0.84
C SER A 128 -15.79 -14.73 -1.77
N CYS A 129 -15.59 -13.49 -2.24
CA CYS A 129 -16.58 -12.81 -3.08
C CYS A 129 -15.95 -11.81 -4.05
N PRO A 130 -16.65 -11.47 -5.16
CA PRO A 130 -16.21 -10.43 -6.09
C PRO A 130 -16.11 -9.04 -5.43
N PRO A 131 -15.29 -8.13 -5.98
CA PRO A 131 -15.11 -6.78 -5.46
C PRO A 131 -16.41 -5.96 -5.34
N GLU A 132 -17.35 -6.18 -6.22
CA GLU A 132 -18.67 -5.52 -6.20
C GLU A 132 -19.43 -5.88 -4.92
N VAL A 133 -19.53 -7.18 -4.61
CA VAL A 133 -20.19 -7.68 -3.40
C VAL A 133 -19.46 -7.22 -2.15
N LEU A 134 -18.12 -7.26 -2.16
CA LEU A 134 -17.32 -6.79 -1.05
C LEU A 134 -17.51 -5.29 -0.81
N GLN A 135 -17.59 -4.49 -1.89
CA GLN A 135 -17.86 -3.04 -1.81
C GLN A 135 -19.26 -2.76 -1.23
N GLU A 136 -20.29 -3.51 -1.64
CA GLU A 136 -21.64 -3.39 -1.10
C GLU A 136 -21.67 -3.65 0.42
N TRP A 137 -20.94 -4.64 0.91
CA TRP A 137 -20.80 -4.89 2.34
C TRP A 137 -20.16 -3.69 3.06
N MET A 138 -19.04 -3.18 2.53
CA MET A 138 -18.36 -2.03 3.11
C MET A 138 -19.24 -0.78 3.11
N ASP A 139 -19.95 -0.52 2.02
CA ASP A 139 -20.87 0.63 1.89
C ASP A 139 -22.05 0.52 2.86
N ARG A 140 -22.61 -0.68 3.06
CA ARG A 140 -23.65 -0.94 4.05
C ARG A 140 -23.18 -0.67 5.47
N PHE A 141 -21.97 -1.14 5.85
CA PHE A 141 -21.39 -0.83 7.16
C PHE A 141 -21.11 0.66 7.32
N ALA A 142 -20.64 1.32 6.27
CA ALA A 142 -20.41 2.76 6.30
C ALA A 142 -21.70 3.56 6.49
N GLN A 143 -22.78 3.20 5.79
CA GLN A 143 -24.11 3.82 5.94
C GLN A 143 -24.72 3.60 7.33
N ALA A 144 -24.46 2.42 7.93
CA ALA A 144 -24.89 2.15 9.30
C ALA A 144 -24.10 2.97 10.34
N ALA A 145 -22.82 3.26 10.05
CA ALA A 145 -21.92 3.94 10.98
C ALA A 145 -21.95 5.47 10.88
N LEU A 146 -22.15 6.01 9.68
CA LEU A 146 -22.00 7.43 9.38
C LEU A 146 -23.27 8.03 8.79
N GLU A 147 -23.36 9.36 8.88
CA GLU A 147 -24.25 10.22 8.09
C GLU A 147 -23.44 10.93 7.00
N CYS A 148 -24.09 11.27 5.88
CA CYS A 148 -23.47 11.92 4.73
C CYS A 148 -22.26 11.12 4.21
N VAL A 149 -22.45 9.83 3.97
CA VAL A 149 -21.39 8.86 3.65
C VAL A 149 -20.82 9.11 2.26
N GLU A 150 -19.50 9.23 2.18
CA GLU A 150 -18.76 9.29 0.93
C GLU A 150 -17.57 8.32 0.98
N ALA A 151 -17.46 7.41 0.00
CA ALA A 151 -16.24 6.61 -0.20
C ALA A 151 -15.11 7.54 -0.66
N ASN A 152 -14.01 7.54 0.07
CA ASN A 152 -12.97 8.56 -0.10
C ASN A 152 -11.72 7.99 -0.77
N GLN A 153 -11.15 6.93 -0.22
CA GLN A 153 -9.86 6.39 -0.63
C GLN A 153 -9.79 4.89 -0.33
N CYS A 154 -9.02 4.18 -1.17
CA CYS A 154 -8.73 2.76 -0.98
C CYS A 154 -7.23 2.52 -0.85
N ALA A 155 -6.83 1.61 0.02
CA ALA A 155 -5.47 1.09 0.15
C ALA A 155 -5.50 -0.43 0.02
N VAL A 156 -4.47 -1.02 -0.59
CA VAL A 156 -4.41 -2.47 -0.81
C VAL A 156 -3.03 -3.04 -0.55
N HIS A 157 -3.00 -4.29 -0.11
CA HIS A 157 -1.78 -5.09 -0.05
C HIS A 157 -1.88 -6.22 -1.07
N LEU A 158 -0.86 -6.37 -1.90
CA LEU A 158 -0.75 -7.41 -2.91
C LEU A 158 0.37 -8.37 -2.51
N ALA A 159 0.06 -9.64 -2.36
CA ALA A 159 0.98 -10.64 -1.85
C ALA A 159 1.15 -11.80 -2.83
N LEU A 160 2.41 -12.07 -3.21
CA LEU A 160 2.82 -13.26 -3.92
C LEU A 160 3.40 -14.26 -2.92
N ASP A 161 2.88 -15.46 -2.90
CA ASP A 161 3.41 -16.58 -2.15
C ASP A 161 4.22 -17.50 -3.08
N VAL A 162 5.39 -17.96 -2.62
CA VAL A 162 6.35 -18.69 -3.46
C VAL A 162 7.11 -19.74 -2.65
N GLN A 163 7.37 -20.90 -3.25
CA GLN A 163 8.28 -21.93 -2.76
C GLN A 163 9.49 -22.09 -3.69
N GLY A 164 10.57 -22.70 -3.18
CA GLY A 164 11.79 -22.90 -3.95
C GLY A 164 12.64 -21.64 -4.16
N TRP A 165 12.18 -20.49 -3.66
CA TRP A 165 12.93 -19.25 -3.62
C TRP A 165 13.06 -18.74 -2.18
N LYS A 166 14.20 -18.15 -1.90
CA LYS A 166 14.43 -17.40 -0.63
C LYS A 166 15.18 -16.11 -0.92
N PRO A 167 15.02 -15.09 -0.08
CA PRO A 167 15.75 -13.84 -0.24
C PRO A 167 17.27 -14.09 -0.27
N PRO A 168 18.00 -13.52 -1.22
CA PRO A 168 19.45 -13.62 -1.24
C PRO A 168 20.06 -12.92 -0.02
N LYS A 169 21.22 -13.38 0.45
CA LYS A 169 21.88 -12.81 1.64
C LYS A 169 22.22 -11.32 1.48
N ASP A 170 22.46 -10.89 0.26
CA ASP A 170 22.79 -9.51 -0.13
C ASP A 170 21.57 -8.71 -0.61
N LEU A 171 20.34 -9.15 -0.24
CA LEU A 171 19.09 -8.48 -0.63
C LEU A 171 19.08 -6.99 -0.29
N MET A 172 19.57 -6.64 0.91
CA MET A 172 19.56 -5.26 1.40
C MET A 172 20.41 -4.33 0.53
N ASP A 173 21.50 -4.85 -0.03
CA ASP A 173 22.44 -4.09 -0.87
C ASP A 173 21.97 -4.02 -2.32
N ARG A 174 21.38 -5.10 -2.82
CA ARG A 174 20.96 -5.23 -4.22
C ARG A 174 19.58 -4.64 -4.52
N LEU A 175 18.74 -4.45 -3.49
CA LEU A 175 17.41 -3.88 -3.69
C LEU A 175 17.51 -2.35 -3.83
N LEU A 176 17.21 -1.85 -5.01
CA LEU A 176 17.19 -0.42 -5.33
C LEU A 176 15.78 0.12 -5.13
N CYS A 177 15.61 1.05 -4.21
CA CYS A 177 14.35 1.76 -3.99
C CYS A 177 14.62 3.21 -3.57
N ARG A 178 13.59 4.06 -3.69
CA ARG A 178 13.64 5.45 -3.23
C ARG A 178 13.36 5.59 -1.72
N ALA A 179 12.95 4.51 -1.08
CA ALA A 179 12.65 4.51 0.34
C ALA A 179 13.92 4.72 1.17
N ARG A 180 13.83 5.61 2.15
CA ARG A 180 14.90 5.85 3.12
C ARG A 180 14.91 4.79 4.21
N THR A 181 13.75 4.25 4.55
CA THR A 181 13.61 3.21 5.59
C THR A 181 13.88 1.85 4.98
N ARG A 182 14.85 1.14 5.54
CA ARG A 182 15.20 -0.24 5.21
C ARG A 182 15.48 -0.97 6.50
N ARG A 183 14.80 -2.08 6.75
CA ARG A 183 14.95 -2.87 7.97
C ARG A 183 15.11 -4.35 7.63
N SER A 184 16.06 -5.00 8.28
CA SER A 184 16.13 -6.46 8.38
C SER A 184 15.80 -6.83 9.83
N ILE A 185 14.81 -7.66 10.02
CA ILE A 185 14.28 -7.99 11.33
C ILE A 185 14.54 -9.48 11.57
N THR A 186 15.23 -9.77 12.67
CA THR A 186 15.49 -11.12 13.16
C THR A 186 14.97 -11.24 14.58
N GLY A 187 14.34 -12.37 14.90
CA GLY A 187 13.78 -12.62 16.22
C GLY A 187 12.25 -12.49 16.28
N ILE A 188 11.70 -12.54 17.49
CA ILE A 188 10.27 -12.40 17.75
C ILE A 188 9.99 -10.93 18.01
N ASN A 189 9.21 -10.30 17.15
CA ASN A 189 8.67 -8.96 17.38
C ASN A 189 7.15 -9.03 17.46
N GLU A 190 6.58 -8.19 18.31
CA GLU A 190 5.12 -8.08 18.44
C GLU A 190 4.49 -7.53 17.17
N VAL A 191 3.29 -8.01 16.86
CA VAL A 191 2.50 -7.57 15.72
C VAL A 191 1.92 -6.20 16.04
N PHE A 192 2.44 -5.14 15.39
CA PHE A 192 1.80 -3.84 15.44
C PHE A 192 0.79 -3.70 14.29
N TYR A 193 -0.37 -3.15 14.61
CA TYR A 193 -1.54 -3.02 13.73
C TYR A 193 -1.28 -2.23 12.44
N ASP A 194 -0.24 -1.39 12.41
CA ASP A 194 0.04 -0.47 11.30
C ASP A 194 1.26 -0.83 10.44
N GLY A 195 1.53 -2.12 10.27
CA GLY A 195 2.29 -2.48 9.08
C GLY A 195 3.79 -2.59 9.23
N GLU A 196 4.30 -2.87 10.41
CA GLU A 196 5.68 -3.35 10.51
C GLU A 196 5.73 -4.83 10.16
N ALA A 197 6.72 -5.22 9.37
CA ALA A 197 6.97 -6.62 9.11
C ALA A 197 7.34 -7.31 10.43
N VAL A 198 6.67 -8.41 10.68
CA VAL A 198 6.88 -9.16 11.90
C VAL A 198 7.77 -10.34 11.60
N SER A 199 8.81 -10.51 12.41
CA SER A 199 9.66 -11.68 12.38
C SER A 199 9.20 -12.66 13.44
N TYR A 200 9.05 -13.93 13.06
CA TYR A 200 8.62 -15.00 13.95
C TYR A 200 9.77 -16.00 14.14
N GLY A 201 10.13 -16.23 15.39
CA GLY A 201 11.21 -17.14 15.72
C GLY A 201 12.56 -16.72 15.11
N ASN A 202 13.26 -17.66 14.48
CA ASN A 202 14.54 -17.44 13.81
C ASN A 202 14.39 -16.97 12.34
N ALA A 203 13.16 -16.63 11.91
CA ALA A 203 12.93 -16.17 10.55
C ALA A 203 13.43 -14.76 10.36
N GLN A 204 14.01 -14.50 9.20
CA GLN A 204 14.41 -13.17 8.78
C GLN A 204 13.29 -12.54 7.95
N SER A 205 12.97 -11.30 8.28
CA SER A 205 12.01 -10.47 7.52
C SER A 205 12.71 -9.21 7.03
N PHE A 206 12.35 -8.77 5.84
CA PHE A 206 12.90 -7.57 5.23
C PHE A 206 11.78 -6.60 4.96
N LEU A 207 11.97 -5.34 5.34
CA LEU A 207 11.01 -4.27 5.14
C LEU A 207 11.68 -3.05 4.50
N PHE A 208 11.10 -2.58 3.42
CA PHE A 208 11.53 -1.40 2.68
C PHE A 208 10.37 -0.43 2.51
N GLY A 209 10.57 0.82 2.87
CA GLY A 209 9.54 1.85 2.75
C GLY A 209 8.82 2.18 4.06
N SER A 210 7.74 2.94 3.98
CA SER A 210 6.96 3.39 5.13
C SER A 210 5.48 3.08 4.97
N ALA A 211 4.77 2.88 6.08
CA ALA A 211 3.33 2.60 6.10
C ALA A 211 2.48 3.74 5.49
N SER A 212 2.95 4.99 5.59
CA SER A 212 2.29 6.18 4.99
C SER A 212 2.56 6.34 3.50
N GLY A 213 3.24 5.40 2.88
CA GLY A 213 3.60 5.43 1.47
C GLY A 213 3.45 4.07 0.81
N MET A 214 4.54 3.54 0.29
CA MET A 214 4.60 2.21 -0.29
C MET A 214 5.65 1.39 0.45
N GLN A 215 5.30 0.15 0.79
CA GLN A 215 6.21 -0.79 1.43
C GLN A 215 6.35 -2.06 0.60
N LEU A 216 7.56 -2.62 0.62
CA LEU A 216 7.83 -3.99 0.24
C LEU A 216 8.21 -4.76 1.50
N ALA A 217 7.47 -5.82 1.81
CA ALA A 217 7.79 -6.78 2.85
C ALA A 217 8.12 -8.15 2.23
N ILE A 218 9.21 -8.76 2.67
CA ILE A 218 9.60 -10.12 2.25
C ILE A 218 9.84 -10.92 3.52
N TYR A 219 9.08 -12.01 3.72
CA TYR A 219 9.15 -12.80 4.94
C TYR A 219 8.71 -14.24 4.75
N ASN A 220 9.09 -15.11 5.71
CA ASN A 220 8.66 -16.50 5.74
C ASN A 220 7.21 -16.59 6.19
N LYS A 221 6.29 -16.81 5.23
CA LYS A 221 4.85 -16.86 5.46
C LYS A 221 4.41 -18.12 6.21
N SER A 222 5.08 -19.24 6.00
CA SER A 222 4.77 -20.48 6.74
C SER A 222 4.96 -20.30 8.25
N LEU A 223 6.10 -19.70 8.65
CA LEU A 223 6.37 -19.43 10.06
C LEU A 223 5.40 -18.38 10.65
N GLN A 224 5.12 -17.33 9.89
CA GLN A 224 4.15 -16.33 10.30
C GLN A 224 2.75 -16.94 10.49
N ALA A 225 2.27 -17.73 9.53
CA ALA A 225 0.97 -18.38 9.61
C ALA A 225 0.88 -19.37 10.78
N TYR A 226 1.95 -20.13 11.03
CA TYR A 226 2.03 -21.03 12.17
C TYR A 226 1.92 -20.26 13.51
N SER A 227 2.63 -19.16 13.68
CA SER A 227 2.65 -18.39 14.94
C SER A 227 1.31 -17.72 15.28
N ILE A 228 0.44 -17.48 14.30
CA ILE A 228 -0.90 -16.88 14.49
C ILE A 228 -2.03 -17.91 14.32
N ASP A 229 -1.71 -19.21 14.36
CA ASP A 229 -2.66 -20.32 14.22
C ASP A 229 -3.54 -20.25 12.98
N LYS A 230 -2.92 -19.90 11.82
CA LYS A 230 -3.58 -19.80 10.52
C LYS A 230 -2.90 -20.63 9.43
N LEU A 231 -2.05 -21.59 9.82
CA LEU A 231 -1.29 -22.37 8.85
C LEU A 231 -2.21 -23.21 7.96
N ASP A 232 -3.21 -23.90 8.55
CA ASP A 232 -4.15 -24.75 7.81
C ASP A 232 -4.94 -23.97 6.77
N TYR A 233 -5.39 -22.75 7.15
CA TYR A 233 -6.03 -21.85 6.21
C TYR A 233 -5.11 -21.53 5.02
N TRP A 234 -3.86 -21.13 5.27
CA TRP A 234 -2.95 -20.78 4.19
C TRP A 234 -2.54 -21.99 3.35
N GLN A 235 -2.40 -23.18 3.95
CA GLN A 235 -2.16 -24.41 3.20
C GLN A 235 -3.30 -24.72 2.22
N SER A 236 -4.55 -24.53 2.65
CA SER A 236 -5.70 -24.70 1.75
C SER A 236 -5.68 -23.69 0.60
N VAL A 237 -5.32 -22.42 0.90
CA VAL A 237 -5.18 -21.36 -0.13
C VAL A 237 -4.07 -21.69 -1.13
N TRP A 238 -2.91 -22.18 -0.67
CA TRP A 238 -1.79 -22.48 -1.56
C TRP A 238 -2.11 -23.66 -2.49
N LYS A 239 -2.82 -24.68 -2.01
CA LYS A 239 -3.28 -25.83 -2.80
C LYS A 239 -4.27 -25.47 -3.91
N THR A 240 -4.88 -24.29 -3.88
CA THR A 240 -5.76 -23.86 -5.00
C THR A 240 -5.05 -23.67 -6.33
N MET A 241 -3.72 -23.57 -6.31
CA MET A 241 -2.89 -23.46 -7.51
C MET A 241 -2.34 -24.80 -8.01
N ASP A 242 -2.56 -25.89 -7.24
CA ASP A 242 -2.12 -27.22 -7.61
C ASP A 242 -2.86 -27.72 -8.86
N ASN A 243 -2.15 -28.48 -9.69
CA ASN A 243 -2.75 -29.14 -10.85
C ASN A 243 -3.53 -30.38 -10.39
N PRO A 244 -4.88 -30.37 -10.43
CA PRO A 244 -5.67 -31.50 -9.95
C PRO A 244 -5.54 -32.75 -10.83
N PHE A 245 -5.04 -32.62 -12.08
CA PHE A 245 -4.86 -33.70 -13.02
C PHE A 245 -3.45 -34.32 -13.00
N ALA A 246 -2.52 -33.67 -12.28
CA ALA A 246 -1.16 -34.14 -12.08
C ALA A 246 -0.75 -33.94 -10.61
N PRO A 247 -1.23 -34.78 -9.69
CA PRO A 247 -0.98 -34.59 -8.24
C PRO A 247 0.51 -34.70 -7.88
N ASP A 248 1.31 -35.38 -8.67
CA ASP A 248 2.77 -35.52 -8.51
C ASP A 248 3.57 -34.45 -9.27
N ASP A 249 2.89 -33.41 -9.81
CA ASP A 249 3.55 -32.30 -10.48
C ASP A 249 4.49 -31.59 -9.49
N ASP A 250 5.74 -31.41 -9.85
CA ASP A 250 6.76 -30.75 -9.04
C ASP A 250 6.51 -29.24 -8.87
N GLN A 251 5.55 -28.67 -9.60
CA GLN A 251 5.05 -27.31 -9.42
C GLN A 251 3.95 -27.18 -8.35
N ASN A 252 3.37 -28.30 -7.90
CA ASN A 252 2.35 -28.29 -6.84
C ASN A 252 2.93 -27.88 -5.49
N TYR A 253 2.04 -27.46 -4.59
CA TYR A 253 2.42 -27.05 -3.23
C TYR A 253 3.04 -28.21 -2.44
N ASP A 254 4.21 -27.98 -1.86
CA ASP A 254 4.89 -28.91 -0.97
C ASP A 254 4.75 -28.46 0.50
N ALA A 255 4.00 -29.22 1.29
CA ALA A 255 3.77 -28.92 2.71
C ALA A 255 5.07 -28.95 3.57
N LYS A 256 6.15 -29.57 3.08
CA LYS A 256 7.44 -29.67 3.79
C LYS A 256 8.36 -28.49 3.49
N ALA A 257 8.12 -27.77 2.40
CA ALA A 257 8.96 -26.65 1.98
C ALA A 257 8.42 -25.31 2.52
N PRO A 258 9.28 -24.39 2.96
CA PRO A 258 8.85 -23.09 3.45
C PRO A 258 8.27 -22.23 2.32
N VAL A 259 7.20 -21.51 2.63
CA VAL A 259 6.61 -20.49 1.76
C VAL A 259 7.16 -19.12 2.13
N TRP A 260 7.75 -18.44 1.16
CA TRP A 260 8.13 -17.06 1.26
C TRP A 260 7.06 -16.16 0.65
N ARG A 261 6.82 -15.01 1.25
CA ARG A 261 5.91 -13.99 0.75
C ARG A 261 6.66 -12.76 0.32
N VAL A 262 6.32 -12.27 -0.86
CA VAL A 262 6.68 -10.94 -1.37
C VAL A 262 5.41 -10.11 -1.36
N GLU A 263 5.31 -9.14 -0.46
CA GLU A 263 4.11 -8.34 -0.24
C GLU A 263 4.38 -6.87 -0.54
N LEU A 264 3.62 -6.32 -1.46
CA LEU A 264 3.60 -4.90 -1.80
C LEU A 264 2.40 -4.23 -1.13
N ARG A 265 2.67 -3.30 -0.24
CA ARG A 265 1.66 -2.54 0.52
C ARG A 265 1.56 -1.14 -0.03
N PHE A 266 0.37 -0.79 -0.49
CA PHE A 266 0.08 0.51 -1.09
C PHE A 266 -0.84 1.30 -0.19
N HIS A 267 -0.32 2.36 0.41
CA HIS A 267 -1.14 3.33 1.12
C HIS A 267 -2.05 4.07 0.14
N HIS A 268 -3.22 4.51 0.59
CA HIS A 268 -4.20 5.18 -0.24
C HIS A 268 -3.65 6.35 -1.07
N SER A 269 -2.69 7.11 -0.53
CA SER A 269 -2.05 8.21 -1.26
C SER A 269 -1.23 7.75 -2.46
N ILE A 270 -0.65 6.54 -2.39
CA ILE A 270 0.09 5.94 -3.50
C ILE A 270 -0.88 5.35 -4.53
N VAL A 271 -1.97 4.71 -4.07
CA VAL A 271 -3.04 4.23 -4.96
C VAL A 271 -3.63 5.39 -5.75
N GLN A 272 -3.90 6.51 -5.10
CA GLN A 272 -4.36 7.72 -5.77
C GLN A 272 -3.34 8.25 -6.77
N GLN A 273 -2.04 8.30 -6.41
CA GLN A 273 -0.99 8.73 -7.37
C GLN A 273 -0.91 7.80 -8.57
N PHE A 274 -1.07 6.50 -8.37
CA PHE A 274 -1.13 5.53 -9.46
C PHE A 274 -2.34 5.78 -10.35
N ALA A 275 -3.52 5.91 -9.79
CA ALA A 275 -4.76 6.17 -10.53
C ALA A 275 -4.69 7.49 -11.32
N ASP A 276 -4.20 8.54 -10.67
CA ASP A 276 -4.03 9.86 -11.29
C ASP A 276 -3.00 9.89 -12.43
N GLY A 277 -2.02 8.98 -12.40
CA GLY A 277 -0.96 8.87 -13.40
C GLY A 277 -1.19 7.77 -14.43
N SER A 278 -2.30 7.06 -14.35
CA SER A 278 -2.62 5.91 -15.19
C SER A 278 -3.84 6.19 -16.06
N ALA A 279 -3.81 5.65 -17.27
CA ALA A 279 -4.97 5.63 -18.15
C ALA A 279 -5.13 4.21 -18.71
N CYS A 280 -6.37 3.78 -18.89
CA CYS A 280 -6.67 2.54 -19.59
C CYS A 280 -6.24 2.71 -21.08
N MET A 281 -5.41 1.80 -21.56
CA MET A 281 -4.88 1.88 -22.94
C MET A 281 -5.98 1.78 -23.99
N ASP A 282 -7.06 1.03 -23.68
CA ASP A 282 -8.13 0.78 -24.64
C ASP A 282 -9.14 1.93 -24.72
N THR A 283 -9.37 2.63 -23.60
CA THR A 283 -10.40 3.67 -23.51
C THR A 283 -9.84 5.07 -23.26
N GLY A 284 -8.58 5.19 -22.84
CA GLY A 284 -7.99 6.45 -22.36
C GLY A 284 -8.59 6.97 -21.05
N ALA A 285 -9.51 6.21 -20.43
CA ALA A 285 -10.19 6.61 -19.21
C ALA A 285 -9.24 6.62 -18.01
N MET A 286 -9.39 7.61 -17.14
CA MET A 286 -8.69 7.67 -15.86
C MET A 286 -9.22 6.60 -14.91
N ILE A 287 -8.31 6.01 -14.11
CA ILE A 287 -8.67 5.02 -13.10
C ILE A 287 -9.27 5.74 -11.89
N ASP A 288 -10.46 5.33 -11.45
CA ASP A 288 -10.98 5.72 -10.14
C ASP A 288 -10.36 4.83 -9.05
N SER A 289 -9.88 5.44 -7.98
CA SER A 289 -9.24 4.74 -6.86
C SER A 289 -9.95 4.98 -5.52
N ARG A 290 -11.14 5.58 -5.56
CA ARG A 290 -11.90 5.90 -4.35
C ARG A 290 -12.48 4.65 -3.70
N THR A 291 -12.81 3.63 -4.49
CA THR A 291 -13.36 2.37 -4.01
C THR A 291 -12.52 1.17 -4.45
N TYR A 292 -12.61 0.07 -3.69
CA TYR A 292 -11.95 -1.18 -4.05
C TYR A 292 -12.50 -1.76 -5.36
N LYS A 293 -13.81 -1.68 -5.57
CA LYS A 293 -14.48 -2.14 -6.79
C LYS A 293 -13.85 -1.50 -8.04
N GLU A 294 -13.67 -0.18 -8.04
CA GLU A 294 -13.10 0.54 -9.17
C GLU A 294 -11.60 0.26 -9.36
N LEU A 295 -10.89 0.00 -8.28
CA LEU A 295 -9.45 -0.29 -8.30
C LEU A 295 -9.13 -1.72 -8.74
N ALA A 296 -9.98 -2.69 -8.40
CA ALA A 296 -9.71 -4.12 -8.55
C ALA A 296 -9.29 -4.55 -9.97
N PRO A 297 -9.89 -4.07 -11.07
CA PRO A 297 -9.47 -4.42 -12.43
C PRO A 297 -8.02 -3.99 -12.77
N HIS A 298 -7.48 -3.02 -12.04
CA HIS A 298 -6.18 -2.39 -12.32
C HIS A 298 -5.03 -2.88 -11.42
N LEU A 299 -5.28 -3.87 -10.57
CA LEU A 299 -4.29 -4.33 -9.57
C LEU A 299 -3.02 -4.92 -10.19
N ASN A 300 -3.08 -5.50 -11.39
CA ASN A 300 -1.86 -5.91 -12.10
C ASN A 300 -0.96 -4.72 -12.43
N GLY A 301 -1.53 -3.62 -12.91
CA GLY A 301 -0.79 -2.39 -13.18
C GLY A 301 -0.14 -1.84 -11.91
N LEU A 302 -0.88 -1.86 -10.79
CA LEU A 302 -0.39 -1.44 -9.48
C LEU A 302 0.74 -2.36 -8.98
N PHE A 303 0.62 -3.68 -9.17
CA PHE A 303 1.67 -4.64 -8.81
C PHE A 303 2.95 -4.39 -9.61
N GLN A 304 2.85 -4.21 -10.92
CA GLN A 304 3.99 -3.86 -11.78
C GLN A 304 4.63 -2.53 -11.38
N TYR A 305 3.82 -1.52 -11.04
CA TYR A 305 4.31 -0.26 -10.49
C TYR A 305 5.12 -0.44 -9.20
N GLY A 306 4.66 -1.34 -8.31
CA GLY A 306 5.39 -1.72 -7.10
C GLY A 306 6.73 -2.38 -7.39
N LEU A 307 6.76 -3.37 -8.29
CA LEU A 307 7.99 -4.06 -8.69
C LEU A 307 9.00 -3.13 -9.38
N GLU A 308 8.52 -2.10 -10.08
CA GLU A 308 9.39 -1.05 -10.66
C GLU A 308 9.90 -0.06 -9.62
N SER A 309 9.19 0.11 -8.53
CA SER A 309 9.59 1.01 -7.44
C SER A 309 10.59 0.37 -6.49
N PHE A 310 10.49 -0.96 -6.31
CA PHE A 310 11.42 -1.79 -5.55
C PHE A 310 12.11 -2.77 -6.51
N ARG A 311 13.34 -2.46 -6.87
CA ARG A 311 14.08 -3.19 -7.92
C ARG A 311 15.16 -4.06 -7.30
N LEU A 312 14.96 -5.35 -7.27
CA LEU A 312 16.07 -6.28 -7.05
C LEU A 312 16.83 -6.42 -8.37
N CYS A 313 18.13 -6.11 -8.37
CA CYS A 313 18.95 -6.16 -9.57
C CYS A 313 20.09 -7.18 -9.39
N SER A 314 20.36 -7.97 -10.45
CA SER A 314 21.54 -8.84 -10.53
C SER A 314 22.79 -8.05 -10.89
N SER A 315 22.64 -7.09 -11.80
CA SER A 315 23.67 -6.17 -12.26
C SER A 315 23.09 -4.77 -12.49
N LYS A 316 23.94 -3.78 -12.71
CA LYS A 316 23.50 -2.38 -12.89
C LYS A 316 22.52 -2.23 -14.06
N GLY A 317 21.24 -2.03 -13.73
CA GLY A 317 20.16 -1.82 -14.71
C GLY A 317 19.62 -3.11 -15.32
N VAL A 318 19.88 -4.28 -14.71
CA VAL A 318 19.24 -5.56 -15.05
C VAL A 318 18.56 -6.10 -13.82
N PHE A 319 17.28 -6.46 -13.94
CA PHE A 319 16.55 -7.09 -12.85
C PHE A 319 17.16 -8.45 -12.47
N ASP A 320 17.04 -8.84 -11.22
CA ASP A 320 17.30 -10.21 -10.77
C ASP A 320 16.38 -11.19 -11.50
N ALA A 321 16.82 -12.42 -11.71
CA ALA A 321 16.05 -13.45 -12.41
C ALA A 321 14.66 -13.65 -11.79
N PHE A 322 14.55 -13.69 -10.46
CA PHE A 322 13.27 -13.85 -9.78
C PHE A 322 12.38 -12.60 -9.94
N TRP A 323 12.97 -11.40 -9.95
CA TRP A 323 12.21 -10.16 -10.24
C TRP A 323 11.69 -10.16 -11.69
N SER A 324 12.52 -10.59 -12.64
CA SER A 324 12.10 -10.76 -14.04
C SER A 324 10.99 -11.78 -14.18
N LEU A 325 11.07 -12.91 -13.45
CA LEU A 325 10.01 -13.92 -13.39
C LEU A 325 8.68 -13.32 -12.89
N MET A 326 8.72 -12.61 -11.76
CA MET A 326 7.51 -11.94 -11.23
C MET A 326 6.90 -10.96 -12.22
N ARG A 327 7.73 -10.15 -12.87
CA ARG A 327 7.27 -9.14 -13.83
C ARG A 327 6.62 -9.73 -15.07
N GLN A 328 7.08 -10.89 -15.50
CA GLN A 328 6.65 -11.53 -16.75
C GLN A 328 5.46 -12.49 -16.53
N ASP A 329 5.47 -13.28 -15.47
CA ASP A 329 4.53 -14.39 -15.27
C ASP A 329 3.46 -14.13 -14.22
N VAL A 330 3.75 -13.29 -13.20
CA VAL A 330 2.82 -13.11 -12.09
C VAL A 330 1.73 -12.11 -12.46
N LYS A 331 0.48 -12.55 -12.22
CA LYS A 331 -0.71 -11.72 -12.29
C LYS A 331 -1.46 -11.80 -10.98
N VAL A 332 -2.07 -10.69 -10.58
CA VAL A 332 -2.90 -10.63 -9.37
C VAL A 332 -4.22 -11.34 -9.64
N SER A 333 -4.54 -12.34 -8.82
CA SER A 333 -5.84 -13.01 -8.88
C SER A 333 -6.85 -12.26 -8.01
N VAL A 334 -8.00 -11.94 -8.60
CA VAL A 334 -9.14 -11.31 -7.91
C VAL A 334 -10.41 -12.08 -8.28
N PRO A 335 -11.20 -12.56 -7.31
CA PRO A 335 -12.42 -13.31 -7.60
C PRO A 335 -13.38 -12.54 -8.50
N GLY A 336 -13.89 -13.17 -9.56
CA GLY A 336 -14.92 -12.59 -10.43
C GLY A 336 -14.46 -11.43 -11.32
N VAL A 337 -13.18 -11.05 -11.30
CA VAL A 337 -12.70 -9.93 -12.10
C VAL A 337 -11.93 -10.42 -13.33
N SER A 338 -12.41 -10.00 -14.51
CA SER A 338 -11.58 -10.00 -15.70
C SER A 338 -10.61 -8.82 -15.61
N LEU A 339 -9.32 -9.11 -15.59
CA LEU A 339 -8.32 -8.06 -15.49
C LEU A 339 -8.40 -7.15 -16.70
N ALA A 340 -8.50 -5.84 -16.45
CA ALA A 340 -8.45 -4.84 -17.50
C ALA A 340 -7.19 -5.04 -18.35
N GLY A 341 -7.28 -4.74 -19.64
CA GLY A 341 -6.18 -4.75 -20.57
C GLY A 341 -4.98 -3.94 -20.06
N ARG A 342 -3.92 -3.82 -20.83
CA ARG A 342 -2.68 -3.16 -20.40
C ARG A 342 -2.95 -1.77 -19.83
N THR A 343 -2.79 -1.60 -18.54
CA THR A 343 -2.74 -0.28 -17.91
C THR A 343 -1.34 0.28 -18.12
N HIS A 344 -1.23 1.40 -18.79
CA HIS A 344 0.06 2.07 -18.97
C HIS A 344 0.19 3.17 -17.91
N TYR A 345 1.08 2.94 -16.94
CA TYR A 345 1.44 3.97 -15.99
C TYR A 345 2.42 4.95 -16.63
N LYS A 346 1.92 6.14 -16.96
CA LYS A 346 2.76 7.27 -17.31
C LYS A 346 2.49 8.35 -16.27
N ARG A 347 3.50 8.70 -15.49
CA ARG A 347 3.37 9.76 -14.49
C ARG A 347 3.05 11.07 -15.21
N HIS A 348 1.77 11.41 -15.22
CA HIS A 348 1.32 12.74 -15.64
C HIS A 348 1.32 13.65 -14.41
N TYR A 349 1.96 14.79 -14.51
CA TYR A 349 1.78 15.84 -13.52
C TYR A 349 0.38 16.43 -13.75
N LYS A 350 -0.46 16.46 -12.72
CA LYS A 350 -1.89 16.80 -12.80
C LYS A 350 -2.24 18.22 -13.23
N THR A 351 -1.26 19.08 -13.44
CA THR A 351 -1.53 20.43 -13.89
C THR A 351 -0.88 20.65 -15.23
N ALA A 352 -1.63 21.21 -16.18
CA ALA A 352 -1.11 21.71 -17.47
C ALA A 352 0.10 22.65 -17.29
N GLN A 353 0.35 23.13 -16.08
CA GLN A 353 1.42 24.03 -15.68
C GLN A 353 2.55 23.34 -14.87
N GLY A 354 2.53 22.03 -14.72
CA GLY A 354 3.63 21.26 -14.07
C GLY A 354 3.74 21.35 -12.56
N PHE A 355 2.83 22.05 -11.87
CA PHE A 355 2.81 22.16 -10.42
C PHE A 355 1.86 21.14 -9.80
N SER A 356 2.39 20.12 -9.12
CA SER A 356 1.56 19.32 -8.19
C SER A 356 1.35 20.11 -6.90
N GLY A 357 0.15 20.02 -6.31
CA GLY A 357 -0.13 20.65 -5.00
C GLY A 357 0.88 20.24 -3.92
N LYS A 358 1.49 19.06 -4.03
CA LYS A 358 2.58 18.58 -3.17
C LYS A 358 3.86 19.43 -3.30
N ASN A 359 4.16 19.95 -4.48
CA ASN A 359 5.31 20.84 -4.68
C ASN A 359 5.07 22.19 -3.99
N ILE A 360 3.83 22.69 -3.97
CA ILE A 360 3.46 23.92 -3.25
C ILE A 360 3.58 23.72 -1.74
N ASP A 361 3.12 22.58 -1.21
CA ASP A 361 3.27 22.23 0.21
C ASP A 361 4.75 22.10 0.62
N LEU A 362 5.57 21.44 -0.20
CA LEU A 362 7.01 21.32 0.03
C LEU A 362 7.72 22.67 -0.06
N PHE A 363 7.35 23.49 -1.03
CA PHE A 363 7.86 24.86 -1.15
C PHE A 363 7.54 25.66 0.10
N LEU A 364 6.28 25.71 0.52
CA LEU A 364 5.89 26.44 1.73
C LEU A 364 6.63 25.94 2.96
N GLY A 365 6.81 24.63 3.11
CA GLY A 365 7.59 24.02 4.18
C GLY A 365 9.05 24.46 4.19
N ASN A 366 9.71 24.50 3.04
CA ASN A 366 11.08 24.97 2.88
C ASN A 366 11.20 26.49 3.08
N PHE A 367 10.26 27.26 2.54
CA PHE A 367 10.17 28.70 2.72
C PHE A 367 10.12 29.08 4.21
N ILE A 368 9.21 28.45 4.98
CA ILE A 368 9.10 28.69 6.44
C ILE A 368 10.41 28.34 7.15
N SER A 369 11.12 27.30 6.73
CA SER A 369 12.42 26.93 7.30
C SER A 369 13.49 27.99 7.05
N LEU A 370 13.54 28.56 5.85
CA LEU A 370 14.47 29.64 5.49
C LEU A 370 14.14 30.93 6.24
N VAL A 371 12.86 31.26 6.32
CA VAL A 371 12.35 32.45 7.07
C VAL A 371 12.70 32.34 8.55
N ALA A 372 12.53 31.15 9.17
CA ALA A 372 12.90 30.92 10.55
C ALA A 372 14.40 31.08 10.78
N ARG A 373 15.25 30.51 9.89
CA ARG A 373 16.71 30.69 9.93
C ARG A 373 17.13 32.15 9.80
N GLY A 374 16.47 32.88 8.88
CA GLY A 374 16.73 34.30 8.65
C GLY A 374 16.15 35.21 9.71
N ARG A 375 15.46 34.69 10.77
CA ARG A 375 14.78 35.43 11.82
C ARG A 375 13.82 36.50 11.25
N ILE A 376 13.18 36.18 10.10
CA ILE A 376 12.25 37.07 9.43
C ILE A 376 10.87 36.92 10.08
N GLY A 377 10.26 38.02 10.49
CA GLY A 377 8.92 38.01 11.11
C GLY A 377 7.81 37.60 10.13
N ALA A 378 6.77 36.93 10.64
CA ALA A 378 5.69 36.34 9.83
C ALA A 378 5.02 37.36 8.87
N LYS A 379 4.82 38.62 9.30
CA LYS A 379 4.23 39.68 8.47
C LYS A 379 5.10 39.98 7.24
N LYS A 380 6.41 40.12 7.43
CA LYS A 380 7.36 40.39 6.33
C LYS A 380 7.51 39.20 5.41
N ALA A 381 7.54 37.98 5.98
CA ALA A 381 7.60 36.73 5.19
C ALA A 381 6.34 36.54 4.32
N PHE A 382 5.15 36.81 4.89
CA PHE A 382 3.90 36.69 4.15
C PHE A 382 3.77 37.75 3.04
N ALA A 383 4.21 38.99 3.31
CA ALA A 383 4.28 40.00 2.26
C ALA A 383 5.18 39.58 1.11
N GLY A 384 6.42 39.15 1.39
CA GLY A 384 7.31 38.67 0.33
C GLY A 384 6.78 37.44 -0.43
N LEU A 385 6.00 36.57 0.21
CA LEU A 385 5.32 35.47 -0.48
C LEU A 385 4.22 35.98 -1.42
N ARG A 386 3.47 37.03 -1.02
CA ARG A 386 2.43 37.64 -1.84
C ARG A 386 2.97 38.41 -3.04
N ASP A 387 4.14 39.00 -2.90
CA ASP A 387 4.80 39.75 -3.97
C ASP A 387 5.47 38.84 -5.01
N TRP A 388 5.48 37.53 -4.79
CA TRP A 388 6.08 36.59 -5.70
C TRP A 388 5.12 36.21 -6.83
N GLU A 389 5.62 36.14 -8.07
CA GLU A 389 4.83 35.81 -9.28
C GLU A 389 4.04 34.51 -9.18
N CYS A 390 4.51 33.54 -8.37
CA CYS A 390 3.81 32.28 -8.14
C CYS A 390 2.70 32.37 -7.07
N TRP A 391 2.47 33.53 -6.47
CA TRP A 391 1.45 33.71 -5.43
C TRP A 391 0.05 33.23 -5.82
N PRO A 392 -0.49 33.54 -7.02
CA PRO A 392 -1.80 33.06 -7.42
C PRO A 392 -1.93 31.53 -7.32
N LEU A 393 -0.90 30.79 -7.74
CA LEU A 393 -0.90 29.30 -7.67
C LEU A 393 -0.91 28.81 -6.23
N ILE A 394 -0.18 29.46 -5.33
CA ILE A 394 -0.12 29.12 -3.92
C ILE A 394 -1.48 29.41 -3.25
N ARG A 395 -2.03 30.59 -3.49
CA ARG A 395 -3.33 31.01 -2.97
C ARG A 395 -4.44 30.05 -3.40
N ASP A 396 -4.53 29.74 -4.68
CA ASP A 396 -5.56 28.88 -5.25
C ASP A 396 -5.46 27.45 -4.74
N HIS A 397 -4.24 26.92 -4.56
CA HIS A 397 -4.01 25.62 -3.95
C HIS A 397 -4.54 25.54 -2.53
N TYR A 398 -4.32 26.57 -1.70
CA TYR A 398 -4.80 26.58 -0.33
C TYR A 398 -6.28 26.94 -0.25
N ALA A 399 -6.83 27.75 -1.16
CA ALA A 399 -8.25 28.00 -1.27
C ALA A 399 -9.03 26.69 -1.58
N GLN A 400 -8.53 25.83 -2.45
CA GLN A 400 -9.09 24.49 -2.70
C GLN A 400 -9.07 23.57 -1.48
N LYS A 401 -8.16 23.84 -0.52
CA LYS A 401 -8.10 23.16 0.79
C LYS A 401 -8.97 23.83 1.86
N GLY A 402 -9.79 24.81 1.49
CA GLY A 402 -10.65 25.56 2.40
C GLY A 402 -9.92 26.59 3.25
N MET A 403 -8.69 27.00 2.87
CA MET A 403 -7.92 28.04 3.57
C MET A 403 -7.91 29.32 2.76
N ASP A 404 -8.55 30.36 3.28
CA ASP A 404 -8.41 31.73 2.77
C ASP A 404 -7.03 32.34 3.12
N GLU A 405 -6.75 33.53 2.63
CA GLU A 405 -5.46 34.22 2.91
C GLU A 405 -5.22 34.45 4.40
N ARG A 406 -6.27 34.73 5.18
CA ARG A 406 -6.17 34.96 6.64
C ARG A 406 -5.81 33.66 7.36
N ALA A 407 -6.46 32.54 6.97
CA ALA A 407 -6.17 31.22 7.52
C ALA A 407 -4.76 30.76 7.15
N LEU A 408 -4.34 31.01 5.92
CA LEU A 408 -2.99 30.71 5.46
C LEU A 408 -1.94 31.54 6.21
N TYR A 409 -2.17 32.82 6.42
CA TYR A 409 -1.28 33.66 7.23
C TYR A 409 -1.16 33.14 8.67
N LYS A 410 -2.29 32.82 9.32
CA LYS A 410 -2.29 32.26 10.68
C LYS A 410 -1.49 30.94 10.72
N ARG A 411 -1.66 30.08 9.72
CA ARG A 411 -0.93 28.82 9.60
C ARG A 411 0.57 29.03 9.42
N ILE A 412 0.98 29.98 8.58
CA ILE A 412 2.39 30.34 8.39
C ILE A 412 2.99 30.90 9.69
N LYS A 413 2.26 31.79 10.38
CA LYS A 413 2.68 32.35 11.67
C LYS A 413 2.91 31.24 12.70
N GLN A 414 1.95 30.33 12.86
CA GLN A 414 2.05 29.20 13.78
C GLN A 414 3.27 28.30 13.46
N LEU A 415 3.42 27.90 12.20
CA LEU A 415 4.53 27.04 11.79
C LEU A 415 5.89 27.75 11.95
N LEU A 416 5.94 29.05 11.79
CA LEU A 416 7.14 29.84 11.99
C LEU A 416 7.52 29.90 13.48
N GLU A 417 6.55 30.18 14.36
CA GLU A 417 6.73 30.17 15.81
C GLU A 417 7.23 28.80 16.32
N GLU A 418 6.61 27.71 15.87
CA GLU A 418 7.04 26.35 16.21
C GLU A 418 8.49 26.08 15.79
N ARG A 419 8.92 26.57 14.64
CA ARG A 419 10.30 26.37 14.15
C ARG A 419 11.31 27.27 14.83
N ILE A 420 10.98 28.52 15.12
CA ILE A 420 11.84 29.44 15.87
C ILE A 420 12.11 28.87 17.26
N ILE A 421 11.11 28.31 17.94
CA ILE A 421 11.26 27.66 19.25
C ILE A 421 12.22 26.47 19.15
N ARG A 422 12.08 25.62 18.14
CA ARG A 422 12.98 24.47 17.92
C ARG A 422 14.44 24.89 17.69
N TRP A 423 14.66 25.94 16.92
CA TRP A 423 15.99 26.42 16.55
C TRP A 423 16.63 27.28 17.64
N GLY A 424 15.84 27.94 18.47
CA GLY A 424 16.33 28.72 19.61
C GLY A 424 16.83 27.87 20.79
N ARG A 425 16.53 26.56 20.81
CA ARG A 425 17.03 25.61 21.82
C ARG A 425 18.26 24.80 21.36
N ALA A 426 18.69 24.95 20.13
CA ALA A 426 19.83 24.24 19.53
C ALA A 426 21.11 25.10 19.47
N VAL A 427 21.18 26.16 20.28
CA VAL A 427 22.38 26.98 20.48
C VAL A 427 22.86 26.80 21.91
#